data_617d2c1dd5ba54244c023442c26e59df
#
_entry.id   617d2c1dd5ba54244c023442c26e59df
#
_cell.length_a   1.000
_cell.length_b   1.000
_cell.length_c   1.000
_cell.angle_alpha   90.00
_cell.angle_beta   90.00
_cell.angle_gamma   90.00
#
_symmetry.space_group_name_H-M   'P 1'
#
loop_
_entity.id
_entity.type
_entity.pdbx_description
1 polymer ?
#
loop_
_entity_poly.entity_id
_entity_poly.type
_entity_poly.pdbx_seq_one_letter_code
_entity_poly.pdbx_strand_id
1 'polypeptide(L)' 'MAVSYKKLWKILIDKDMKKKDLQAAAGVSWASVTKLSKGETVSMDILIKICKVLECDIGDIMELLPDEDTPQT' A
#
# COMPACT_ATOMS: atom_id res chain seq x y z
N MET A 1 13.44 7.76 -5.43
CA MET A 1 12.03 8.04 -5.13
C MET A 1 11.55 7.21 -3.97
N ALA A 2 10.68 7.78 -3.16
CA ALA A 2 10.03 7.05 -2.07
C ALA A 2 8.62 6.70 -2.49
N VAL A 3 8.01 5.73 -1.80
CA VAL A 3 6.61 5.39 -2.02
C VAL A 3 5.79 5.79 -0.80
N SER A 4 4.55 6.15 -1.01
CA SER A 4 3.60 6.48 0.04
C SER A 4 2.36 5.63 -0.10
N TYR A 5 1.90 5.06 1.01
CA TYR A 5 0.68 4.27 1.06
C TYR A 5 -0.41 4.96 1.87
N LYS A 6 -0.33 6.27 2.01
CA LYS A 6 -1.34 7.03 2.76
C LYS A 6 -2.74 6.81 2.21
N LYS A 7 -2.85 6.70 0.90
CA LYS A 7 -4.15 6.45 0.26
C LYS A 7 -4.73 5.12 0.69
N LEU A 8 -3.88 4.09 0.81
CA LEU A 8 -4.30 2.77 1.28
C LEU A 8 -4.88 2.86 2.69
N TRP A 9 -4.20 3.56 3.59
CA TRP A 9 -4.67 3.69 4.97
C TRP A 9 -5.98 4.45 5.06
N LYS A 10 -6.17 5.45 4.21
CA LYS A 10 -7.44 6.17 4.14
C LYS A 10 -8.58 5.27 3.69
N ILE A 11 -8.33 4.40 2.70
CA ILE A 11 -9.33 3.44 2.24
C ILE A 11 -9.72 2.50 3.37
N LEU A 12 -8.74 1.99 4.13
CA LEU A 12 -9.03 1.11 5.25
C LEU A 12 -9.87 1.81 6.31
N ILE A 13 -9.58 3.07 6.59
CA ILE A 13 -10.37 3.84 7.54
C ILE A 13 -11.81 3.99 7.04
N ASP A 14 -11.97 4.31 5.77
CA ASP A 14 -13.31 4.47 5.16
C ASP A 14 -14.11 3.17 5.19
N LYS A 15 -13.44 2.03 5.08
CA LYS A 15 -14.07 0.71 5.12
C LYS A 15 -14.14 0.12 6.53
N ASP A 16 -13.68 0.87 7.52
CA ASP A 16 -13.64 0.42 8.90
C ASP A 16 -12.85 -0.88 9.07
N MET A 17 -11.73 -0.96 8.35
CA MET A 17 -10.83 -2.11 8.38
C MET A 17 -9.54 -1.79 9.10
N LYS A 18 -8.99 -2.78 9.81
CA LYS A 18 -7.68 -2.69 10.42
C LYS A 18 -6.66 -3.38 9.52
N LYS A 19 -5.37 -3.18 9.79
CA LYS A 19 -4.31 -3.83 9.03
C LYS A 19 -4.41 -5.35 9.09
N LYS A 20 -4.83 -5.90 10.22
CA LYS A 20 -5.05 -7.35 10.36
C LYS A 20 -6.15 -7.83 9.45
N ASP A 21 -7.22 -7.04 9.31
CA ASP A 21 -8.33 -7.38 8.43
C ASP A 21 -7.87 -7.41 6.97
N LEU A 22 -7.06 -6.44 6.59
CA LEU A 22 -6.50 -6.39 5.25
C LEU A 22 -5.59 -7.59 5.00
N GLN A 23 -4.72 -7.90 5.95
CA GLN A 23 -3.79 -9.02 5.83
C GLN A 23 -4.54 -10.34 5.62
N ALA A 24 -5.58 -10.58 6.40
CA ALA A 24 -6.37 -11.79 6.28
C ALA A 24 -7.15 -11.83 4.96
N ALA A 25 -7.78 -10.73 4.60
CA ALA A 25 -8.61 -10.67 3.38
C ALA A 25 -7.78 -10.79 2.11
N ALA A 26 -6.62 -10.17 2.07
CA ALA A 26 -5.74 -10.21 0.90
C ALA A 26 -4.90 -11.48 0.84
N GLY A 27 -4.79 -12.21 1.95
CA GLY A 27 -3.97 -13.42 2.00
C GLY A 27 -2.48 -13.14 1.87
N VAL A 28 -2.02 -12.01 2.38
CA VAL A 28 -0.60 -11.65 2.34
C VAL A 28 0.04 -11.87 3.70
N SER A 29 1.37 -11.95 3.74
CA SER A 29 2.09 -12.15 5.00
C SER A 29 2.08 -10.88 5.84
N TRP A 30 2.21 -11.04 7.16
CA TRP A 30 2.33 -9.89 8.05
C TRP A 30 3.59 -9.07 7.74
N ALA A 31 4.65 -9.73 7.29
CA ALA A 31 5.88 -9.04 6.89
C ALA A 31 5.60 -8.03 5.77
N SER A 32 4.74 -8.39 4.83
CA SER A 32 4.35 -7.48 3.73
C SER A 32 3.59 -6.28 4.26
N VAL A 33 2.65 -6.50 5.19
CA VAL A 33 1.90 -5.40 5.80
C VAL A 33 2.85 -4.47 6.59
N THR A 34 3.82 -5.05 7.26
CA THR A 34 4.83 -4.27 7.99
C THR A 34 5.63 -3.38 7.04
N LYS A 35 6.02 -3.92 5.88
CA LYS A 35 6.73 -3.12 4.88
C LYS A 35 5.86 -1.96 4.37
N LEU A 36 4.59 -2.22 4.13
CA LEU A 36 3.65 -1.16 3.74
C LEU A 36 3.57 -0.08 4.80
N SER A 37 3.55 -0.47 6.08
CA SER A 37 3.50 0.48 7.19
C SER A 37 4.74 1.36 7.27
N LYS A 38 5.88 0.83 6.84
CA LYS A 38 7.14 1.56 6.83
C LYS A 38 7.37 2.37 5.55
N GLY A 39 6.48 2.26 4.58
CA GLY A 39 6.65 2.92 3.31
C GLY A 39 7.68 2.25 2.41
N GLU A 40 7.96 0.98 2.65
CA GLU A 40 8.90 0.21 1.82
C GLU A 40 8.20 -0.40 0.62
N THR A 41 8.98 -0.76 -0.38
CA THR A 41 8.42 -1.38 -1.58
C THR A 41 8.05 -2.84 -1.30
N VAL A 42 7.00 -3.30 -1.96
CA VAL A 42 6.56 -4.70 -1.91
C VAL A 42 6.37 -5.19 -3.33
N SER A 43 6.21 -6.50 -3.49
CA SER A 43 6.03 -7.08 -4.83
C SER A 43 4.70 -6.64 -5.43
N MET A 44 4.64 -6.67 -6.75
CA MET A 44 3.42 -6.32 -7.47
C MET A 44 2.29 -7.30 -7.14
N ASP A 45 2.61 -8.58 -6.92
CA ASP A 45 1.61 -9.58 -6.54
C ASP A 45 0.86 -9.18 -5.27
N ILE A 46 1.57 -8.64 -4.29
CA ILE A 46 0.96 -8.18 -3.03
C ILE A 46 0.04 -7.00 -3.30
N LEU A 47 0.49 -6.06 -4.12
CA LEU A 47 -0.33 -4.89 -4.48
C LEU A 47 -1.60 -5.32 -5.23
N ILE A 48 -1.48 -6.27 -6.13
CA ILE A 48 -2.63 -6.80 -6.88
C ILE A 48 -3.64 -7.45 -5.94
N LYS A 49 -3.17 -8.24 -4.99
CA LYS A 49 -4.05 -8.90 -4.01
C LYS A 49 -4.80 -7.87 -3.17
N ILE A 50 -4.11 -6.83 -2.75
CA ILE A 50 -4.73 -5.75 -1.97
C ILE A 50 -5.78 -5.01 -2.81
N CYS A 51 -5.45 -4.69 -4.05
CA CYS A 51 -6.38 -4.00 -4.94
C CYS A 51 -7.64 -4.83 -5.20
N LYS A 52 -7.50 -6.14 -5.34
CA LYS A 52 -8.66 -7.02 -5.52
C LYS A 52 -9.59 -6.99 -4.33
N VAL A 53 -9.04 -7.03 -3.12
CA VAL A 53 -9.84 -7.00 -1.89
C VAL A 53 -10.57 -5.67 -1.74
N LEU A 54 -9.89 -4.59 -2.05
CA LEU A 54 -10.44 -3.24 -1.88
C LEU A 54 -11.19 -2.74 -3.12
N GLU A 55 -11.19 -3.54 -4.19
CA GLU A 55 -11.85 -3.19 -5.44
C GLU A 55 -11.41 -1.83 -5.98
N CYS A 56 -10.10 -1.64 -6.04
CA CYS A 56 -9.50 -0.38 -6.47
C CYS A 56 -8.28 -0.63 -7.34
N ASP A 57 -7.70 0.43 -7.83
CA ASP A 57 -6.51 0.39 -8.68
C ASP A 57 -5.27 0.70 -7.86
N ILE A 58 -4.10 0.40 -8.41
CA ILE A 58 -2.82 0.66 -7.73
C ILE A 58 -2.68 2.14 -7.40
N GLY A 59 -3.06 3.03 -8.30
CA GLY A 59 -3.00 4.47 -8.07
C GLY A 59 -3.89 4.95 -6.93
N ASP A 60 -4.85 4.12 -6.50
CA ASP A 60 -5.74 4.45 -5.39
C ASP A 60 -5.12 4.11 -4.04
N ILE A 61 -4.08 3.27 -4.00
CA ILE A 61 -3.48 2.81 -2.75
C ILE A 61 -2.05 3.31 -2.53
N MET A 62 -1.38 3.74 -3.58
CA MET A 62 0.00 4.20 -3.44
C MET A 62 0.29 5.36 -4.38
N GLU A 63 1.35 6.07 -4.08
CA GLU A 63 1.89 7.10 -4.96
C GLU A 63 3.40 7.17 -4.81
N LEU A 64 4.07 7.68 -5.82
CA LEU A 64 5.51 7.91 -5.79
C LEU A 64 5.76 9.33 -5.33
N LEU A 65 6.70 9.48 -4.39
CA LEU A 65 7.11 10.78 -3.91
C LEU A 65 8.43 11.16 -4.55
N PRO A 66 8.58 12.42 -5.00
CA PRO A 66 9.86 12.85 -5.56
C PRO A 66 10.95 12.88 -4.49
N ASP A 67 12.19 12.63 -4.90
CA ASP A 67 13.34 12.79 -4.03
C ASP A 67 13.66 14.28 -3.95
N GLU A 68 13.73 14.80 -2.75
CA GLU A 68 13.99 16.22 -2.54
C GLU A 68 15.44 16.59 -2.91
N ASP A 69 16.35 15.65 -2.70
CA ASP A 69 17.78 15.89 -2.88
C ASP A 69 18.32 15.48 -4.24
N THR A 70 17.48 14.89 -5.07
CA THR A 70 17.90 14.39 -6.36
C THR A 70 17.22 15.17 -7.49
N PRO A 71 18.01 15.80 -8.38
CA PRO A 71 17.41 16.51 -9.51
C PRO A 71 16.61 15.56 -10.38
N GLN A 72 15.47 16.01 -10.84
CA GLN A 72 14.65 15.24 -11.77
C GLN A 72 15.26 15.37 -13.17
N THR A 73 15.53 14.27 -13.80
CA THR A 73 16.07 14.26 -15.15
C THR A 73 15.12 13.62 -16.12
#